data_9aacfb30ed3947afbdef7275dbdb646a
#
_entry.id   9aacfb30ed3947afbdef7275dbdb646a
#
_cell.length_a   1.000
_cell.length_b   1.000
_cell.length_c   1.000
_cell.angle_alpha   90.00
_cell.angle_beta   90.00
_cell.angle_gamma   90.00
#
_symmetry.space_group_name_H-M   'P 1'
#
loop_
_entity.id
_entity.type
_entity.pdbx_description
1 polymer ?
#
loop_
_entity_poly.entity_id
_entity_poly.type
_entity_poly.pdbx_seq_one_letter_code
_entity_poly.pdbx_strand_id
1 'polypeptide(L)'
;MIELDPLPYDVNALEPIIDTQTIELHYGKHHQGYVNKLNELIVWTPYEGKSLEEIITSADWWPIFNNAAQTRNHTFYRNGLQVPRENNLPIWPIADAITTVRGSFEKFQETMIASALGNFGSGRTWLVKNTDGTIEIMNTSNAWCPLTSEKKPLFTIDVWEHAYYLKYQNRRVEYVNNIWKCVNRDKVNELFGQ
;
A
#
# COMPACT_ATOMS: atom_id res chain seq x y z
N MET A 1 -21.48 5.62 -5.91
CA MET A 1 -20.43 6.64 -5.75
C MET A 1 -19.37 6.03 -4.84
N ILE A 2 -18.09 6.21 -5.15
CA ILE A 2 -16.97 5.73 -4.33
C ILE A 2 -16.78 6.72 -3.19
N GLU A 3 -16.61 6.23 -1.97
CA GLU A 3 -16.43 7.04 -0.76
C GLU A 3 -15.02 6.90 -0.22
N LEU A 4 -14.52 7.96 0.43
CA LEU A 4 -13.27 7.93 1.16
C LEU A 4 -13.55 7.49 2.60
N ASP A 5 -13.20 6.24 2.93
CA ASP A 5 -13.33 5.76 4.30
C ASP A 5 -12.49 6.57 5.28
N PRO A 6 -12.89 6.73 6.54
CA PRO A 6 -12.08 7.41 7.55
C PRO A 6 -10.73 6.69 7.78
N LEU A 7 -9.74 7.45 8.29
CA LEU A 7 -8.48 6.85 8.74
C LEU A 7 -8.75 5.85 9.88
N PRO A 8 -8.06 4.69 9.90
CA PRO A 8 -8.22 3.71 10.98
C PRO A 8 -7.46 4.11 12.27
N TYR A 9 -6.84 5.28 12.30
CA TYR A 9 -6.06 5.85 13.40
C TYR A 9 -6.10 7.37 13.35
N ASP A 10 -5.74 8.04 14.45
CA ASP A 10 -5.63 9.48 14.51
C ASP A 10 -4.52 10.00 13.57
N VAL A 11 -4.70 11.18 13.02
CA VAL A 11 -3.80 11.77 12.02
C VAL A 11 -2.34 11.88 12.48
N ASN A 12 -2.08 11.98 13.77
CA ASN A 12 -0.75 12.03 14.39
C ASN A 12 -0.26 10.67 14.92
N ALA A 13 -1.04 9.60 14.75
CA ALA A 13 -0.76 8.31 15.40
C ALA A 13 0.50 7.61 14.86
N LEU A 14 0.98 7.98 13.67
CA LEU A 14 2.16 7.39 13.05
C LEU A 14 3.47 8.12 13.41
N GLU A 15 3.38 9.20 14.23
CA GLU A 15 4.59 9.84 14.76
C GLU A 15 5.38 8.86 15.65
N PRO A 16 6.70 8.93 15.68
CA PRO A 16 7.56 9.85 14.92
C PRO A 16 7.98 9.30 13.54
N ILE A 17 7.35 8.27 13.02
CA ILE A 17 7.78 7.59 11.77
C ILE A 17 7.26 8.35 10.54
N ILE A 18 5.98 8.66 10.50
CA ILE A 18 5.36 9.51 9.47
C ILE A 18 4.77 10.72 10.19
N ASP A 19 5.11 11.93 9.74
CA ASP A 19 4.63 13.15 10.37
C ASP A 19 3.17 13.43 10.05
N THR A 20 2.53 14.17 10.95
CA THR A 20 1.13 14.57 10.84
C THR A 20 0.84 15.27 9.52
N GLN A 21 1.70 16.18 9.08
CA GLN A 21 1.51 16.92 7.83
C GLN A 21 1.52 15.98 6.60
N THR A 22 2.38 14.97 6.60
CA THR A 22 2.37 13.94 5.54
C THR A 22 1.04 13.22 5.50
N ILE A 23 0.49 12.80 6.64
CA ILE A 23 -0.82 12.11 6.68
C ILE A 23 -1.95 13.02 6.23
N GLU A 24 -1.99 14.28 6.68
CA GLU A 24 -3.00 15.27 6.27
C GLU A 24 -3.04 15.48 4.75
N LEU A 25 -1.87 15.56 4.12
CA LEU A 25 -1.77 15.73 2.66
C LEU A 25 -2.01 14.42 1.91
N HIS A 26 -1.42 13.32 2.37
CA HIS A 26 -1.53 12.00 1.71
C HIS A 26 -2.99 11.52 1.70
N TYR A 27 -3.68 11.63 2.84
CA TYR A 27 -5.09 11.26 2.98
C TYR A 27 -6.03 12.35 2.47
N GLY A 28 -5.93 13.56 3.03
CA GLY A 28 -6.93 14.62 2.81
C GLY A 28 -6.80 15.34 1.48
N LYS A 29 -5.68 15.23 0.77
CA LYS A 29 -5.48 15.85 -0.55
C LYS A 29 -5.26 14.82 -1.65
N HIS A 30 -4.22 13.98 -1.59
CA HIS A 30 -3.94 13.01 -2.65
C HIS A 30 -5.05 11.97 -2.76
N HIS A 31 -5.34 11.25 -1.68
CA HIS A 31 -6.35 10.19 -1.69
C HIS A 31 -7.74 10.74 -1.99
N GLN A 32 -8.17 11.81 -1.30
CA GLN A 32 -9.45 12.47 -1.58
C GLN A 32 -9.53 12.98 -3.03
N GLY A 33 -8.44 13.49 -3.58
CA GLY A 33 -8.37 13.94 -4.96
C GLY A 33 -8.62 12.82 -5.97
N TYR A 34 -8.06 11.61 -5.73
CA TYR A 34 -8.31 10.44 -6.58
C TYR A 34 -9.75 9.97 -6.48
N VAL A 35 -10.34 9.94 -5.29
CA VAL A 35 -11.76 9.59 -5.08
C VAL A 35 -12.67 10.56 -5.83
N ASN A 36 -12.46 11.86 -5.65
CA ASN A 36 -13.27 12.90 -6.32
C ASN A 36 -13.16 12.78 -7.83
N LYS A 37 -11.93 12.64 -8.35
CA LYS A 37 -11.69 12.54 -9.78
C LYS A 37 -12.26 11.27 -10.38
N LEU A 38 -12.18 10.15 -9.69
CA LEU A 38 -12.81 8.90 -10.12
C LEU A 38 -14.33 9.09 -10.25
N ASN A 39 -14.98 9.63 -9.23
CA ASN A 39 -16.41 9.87 -9.23
C ASN A 39 -16.87 10.80 -10.35
N GLU A 40 -16.07 11.81 -10.72
CA GLU A 40 -16.36 12.64 -11.91
C GLU A 40 -16.26 11.84 -13.22
N LEU A 41 -15.24 10.98 -13.34
CA LEU A 41 -14.93 10.29 -14.59
C LEU A 41 -15.86 9.12 -14.89
N ILE A 42 -16.46 8.48 -13.88
CA ILE A 42 -17.30 7.29 -14.08
C ILE A 42 -18.78 7.61 -14.35
N VAL A 43 -19.22 8.86 -14.14
CA VAL A 43 -20.60 9.28 -14.40
C VAL A 43 -20.97 9.03 -15.88
N TRP A 44 -22.14 8.42 -16.11
CA TRP A 44 -22.63 8.02 -17.43
C TRP A 44 -21.70 7.06 -18.21
N THR A 45 -20.83 6.33 -17.52
CA THR A 45 -19.99 5.28 -18.10
C THR A 45 -20.44 3.89 -17.62
N PRO A 46 -19.98 2.79 -18.27
CA PRO A 46 -20.22 1.43 -17.77
C PRO A 46 -19.61 1.13 -16.39
N TYR A 47 -18.84 2.05 -15.84
CA TYR A 47 -18.17 1.91 -14.54
C TYR A 47 -18.97 2.54 -13.39
N GLU A 48 -20.03 3.29 -13.68
CA GLU A 48 -20.89 3.87 -12.64
C GLU A 48 -21.55 2.75 -11.82
N GLY A 49 -21.42 2.84 -10.49
CA GLY A 49 -21.97 1.85 -9.56
C GLY A 49 -21.14 0.59 -9.36
N LYS A 50 -20.03 0.41 -10.11
CA LYS A 50 -19.11 -0.71 -9.90
C LYS A 50 -18.20 -0.49 -8.70
N SER A 51 -17.68 -1.61 -8.14
CA SER A 51 -16.62 -1.60 -7.11
C SER A 51 -15.29 -1.14 -7.68
N LEU A 52 -14.36 -0.71 -6.81
CA LEU A 52 -12.99 -0.34 -7.24
C LEU A 52 -12.28 -1.50 -7.95
N GLU A 53 -12.44 -2.72 -7.44
CA GLU A 53 -11.84 -3.93 -8.00
C GLU A 53 -12.35 -4.21 -9.41
N GLU A 54 -13.67 -4.11 -9.64
CA GLU A 54 -14.26 -4.28 -10.97
C GLU A 54 -13.78 -3.21 -11.94
N ILE A 55 -13.67 -1.95 -11.49
CA ILE A 55 -13.15 -0.85 -12.31
C ILE A 55 -11.69 -1.11 -12.67
N ILE A 56 -10.83 -1.43 -11.69
CA ILE A 56 -9.39 -1.65 -11.90
C ILE A 56 -9.12 -2.78 -12.89
N THR A 57 -9.91 -3.87 -12.82
CA THR A 57 -9.69 -5.05 -13.66
C THR A 57 -10.33 -4.95 -15.05
N SER A 58 -11.23 -3.99 -15.28
CA SER A 58 -11.96 -3.86 -16.55
C SER A 58 -11.79 -2.52 -17.26
N ALA A 59 -11.20 -1.50 -16.63
CA ALA A 59 -11.07 -0.18 -17.24
C ALA A 59 -10.02 -0.19 -18.36
N ASP A 60 -10.46 0.20 -19.55
CA ASP A 60 -9.66 0.36 -20.76
C ASP A 60 -9.19 1.80 -20.99
N TRP A 61 -9.69 2.75 -20.19
CA TRP A 61 -9.32 4.15 -20.24
C TRP A 61 -8.45 4.55 -19.04
N TRP A 62 -7.20 4.93 -19.32
CA TRP A 62 -6.18 5.23 -18.32
C TRP A 62 -6.59 6.21 -17.22
N PRO A 63 -7.31 7.31 -17.47
CA PRO A 63 -7.76 8.20 -16.40
C PRO A 63 -8.68 7.52 -15.39
N ILE A 64 -9.60 6.66 -15.81
CA ILE A 64 -10.47 5.89 -14.89
C ILE A 64 -9.62 4.87 -14.13
N PHE A 65 -8.83 4.05 -14.83
CA PHE A 65 -7.93 3.07 -14.21
C PHE A 65 -7.01 3.73 -13.17
N ASN A 66 -6.31 4.80 -13.54
CA ASN A 66 -5.34 5.44 -12.65
C ASN A 66 -6.00 5.96 -11.37
N ASN A 67 -7.16 6.61 -11.45
CA ASN A 67 -7.83 7.14 -10.27
C ASN A 67 -8.45 6.03 -9.42
N ALA A 68 -9.01 4.97 -10.01
CA ALA A 68 -9.52 3.81 -9.28
C ALA A 68 -8.39 3.06 -8.56
N ALA A 69 -7.31 2.76 -9.28
CA ALA A 69 -6.15 2.07 -8.73
C ALA A 69 -5.47 2.89 -7.62
N GLN A 70 -5.30 4.20 -7.80
CA GLN A 70 -4.73 5.06 -6.75
C GLN A 70 -5.65 5.17 -5.54
N THR A 71 -6.97 5.28 -5.72
CA THR A 71 -7.93 5.25 -4.60
C THR A 71 -7.73 3.98 -3.77
N ARG A 72 -7.72 2.82 -4.43
CA ARG A 72 -7.53 1.53 -3.75
C ARG A 72 -6.15 1.39 -3.11
N ASN A 73 -5.09 1.77 -3.82
CA ASN A 73 -3.71 1.66 -3.33
C ASN A 73 -3.49 2.50 -2.06
N HIS A 74 -4.07 3.70 -2.00
CA HIS A 74 -4.01 4.55 -0.81
C HIS A 74 -4.82 3.96 0.36
N THR A 75 -6.03 3.46 0.10
CA THR A 75 -6.83 2.75 1.12
C THR A 75 -6.04 1.56 1.68
N PHE A 76 -5.45 0.75 0.80
CA PHE A 76 -4.67 -0.41 1.20
C PHE A 76 -3.43 -0.04 2.03
N TYR A 77 -2.66 0.96 1.58
CA TYR A 77 -1.47 1.44 2.29
C TYR A 77 -1.82 1.90 3.71
N ARG A 78 -2.78 2.81 3.87
CA ARG A 78 -3.14 3.35 5.19
C ARG A 78 -3.71 2.29 6.13
N ASN A 79 -4.51 1.35 5.64
CA ASN A 79 -5.08 0.26 6.44
C ASN A 79 -4.02 -0.78 6.83
N GLY A 80 -2.91 -0.85 6.11
CA GLY A 80 -1.74 -1.66 6.42
C GLY A 80 -0.82 -1.06 7.49
N LEU A 81 -1.12 0.14 8.01
CA LEU A 81 -0.32 0.82 9.03
C LEU A 81 -1.05 0.91 10.37
N GLN A 82 -0.27 1.03 11.44
CA GLN A 82 -0.72 1.22 12.82
C GLN A 82 0.25 2.10 13.60
N VAL A 83 -0.11 2.46 14.82
CA VAL A 83 0.77 3.13 15.79
C VAL A 83 2.12 2.42 15.85
N PRO A 84 3.26 3.13 15.78
CA PRO A 84 4.59 2.51 15.80
C PRO A 84 4.81 1.61 17.00
N ARG A 85 5.41 0.45 16.77
CA ARG A 85 5.80 -0.50 17.80
C ARG A 85 7.27 -0.88 17.64
N GLU A 86 8.02 -0.86 18.74
CA GLU A 86 9.32 -1.51 18.77
C GLU A 86 9.14 -3.05 18.67
N ASN A 87 10.11 -3.74 18.08
CA ASN A 87 10.04 -5.19 17.88
C ASN A 87 8.75 -5.66 17.18
N ASN A 88 8.31 -4.92 16.17
CA ASN A 88 7.11 -5.22 15.40
C ASN A 88 7.34 -6.42 14.46
N LEU A 89 7.33 -7.63 15.02
CA LEU A 89 7.59 -8.89 14.31
C LEU A 89 6.29 -9.44 13.67
N PRO A 90 6.39 -10.24 12.59
CA PRO A 90 5.24 -10.93 12.03
C PRO A 90 4.73 -12.01 13.00
N ILE A 91 3.42 -12.33 12.88
CA ILE A 91 2.76 -13.35 13.68
C ILE A 91 2.37 -14.54 12.78
N TRP A 92 2.09 -15.69 13.40
CA TRP A 92 1.62 -16.88 12.68
C TRP A 92 0.23 -16.61 12.05
N PRO A 93 -0.10 -17.12 10.82
CA PRO A 93 0.70 -18.03 9.97
C PRO A 93 1.65 -17.33 8.98
N ILE A 94 1.58 -16.01 8.76
CA ILE A 94 2.45 -15.33 7.79
C ILE A 94 3.94 -15.42 8.15
N ALA A 95 4.28 -15.50 9.45
CA ALA A 95 5.66 -15.69 9.91
C ALA A 95 6.28 -16.98 9.36
N ASP A 96 5.53 -18.07 9.33
CA ASP A 96 5.99 -19.36 8.78
C ASP A 96 6.18 -19.30 7.27
N ALA A 97 5.26 -18.66 6.54
CA ALA A 97 5.38 -18.47 5.10
C ALA A 97 6.64 -17.64 4.76
N ILE A 98 6.90 -16.56 5.51
CA ILE A 98 8.12 -15.74 5.36
C ILE A 98 9.37 -16.58 5.61
N THR A 99 9.40 -17.33 6.70
CA THR A 99 10.55 -18.17 7.08
C THR A 99 10.80 -19.27 6.04
N THR A 100 9.75 -19.87 5.53
CA THR A 100 9.84 -20.92 4.47
C THR A 100 10.46 -20.35 3.19
N VAL A 101 10.06 -19.14 2.76
CA VAL A 101 10.51 -18.57 1.49
C VAL A 101 11.86 -17.87 1.59
N ARG A 102 12.21 -17.31 2.76
CA ARG A 102 13.39 -16.45 2.94
C ARG A 102 14.36 -16.92 4.03
N GLY A 103 14.02 -17.95 4.79
CA GLY A 103 14.83 -18.49 5.87
C GLY A 103 14.71 -17.73 7.20
N SER A 104 14.47 -16.40 7.18
CA SER A 104 14.15 -15.61 8.38
C SER A 104 13.39 -14.33 8.02
N PHE A 105 12.79 -13.70 9.05
CA PHE A 105 12.13 -12.40 8.88
C PHE A 105 13.13 -11.30 8.51
N GLU A 106 14.32 -11.31 9.10
CA GLU A 106 15.36 -10.32 8.82
C GLU A 106 15.76 -10.33 7.34
N LYS A 107 16.01 -11.52 6.77
CA LYS A 107 16.33 -11.68 5.34
C LYS A 107 15.16 -11.25 4.43
N PHE A 108 13.94 -11.52 4.86
CA PHE A 108 12.75 -11.04 4.15
C PHE A 108 12.68 -9.51 4.18
N GLN A 109 12.87 -8.90 5.35
CA GLN A 109 12.87 -7.46 5.55
C GLN A 109 13.96 -6.79 4.69
N GLU A 110 15.19 -7.30 4.73
CA GLU A 110 16.30 -6.83 3.88
C GLU A 110 15.94 -6.88 2.39
N THR A 111 15.34 -8.00 1.94
CA THR A 111 14.92 -8.15 0.54
C THR A 111 13.85 -7.13 0.16
N MET A 112 12.86 -6.93 1.02
CA MET A 112 11.79 -5.97 0.79
C MET A 112 12.30 -4.52 0.79
N ILE A 113 13.23 -4.18 1.70
CA ILE A 113 13.91 -2.88 1.74
C ILE A 113 14.70 -2.67 0.43
N ALA A 114 15.52 -3.64 0.03
CA ALA A 114 16.29 -3.54 -1.20
C ALA A 114 15.39 -3.37 -2.43
N SER A 115 14.27 -4.09 -2.49
CA SER A 115 13.26 -3.95 -3.55
C SER A 115 12.63 -2.55 -3.57
N ALA A 116 12.27 -2.01 -2.41
CA ALA A 116 11.68 -0.67 -2.28
C ALA A 116 12.66 0.45 -2.67
N LEU A 117 13.93 0.30 -2.32
CA LEU A 117 14.99 1.25 -2.70
C LEU A 117 15.32 1.17 -4.18
N GLY A 118 15.27 -0.03 -4.78
CA GLY A 118 15.48 -0.27 -6.20
C GLY A 118 14.28 0.09 -7.08
N ASN A 119 13.11 0.37 -6.51
CA ASN A 119 11.93 0.79 -7.27
C ASN A 119 12.10 2.22 -7.76
N PHE A 120 12.49 2.35 -9.03
CA PHE A 120 12.83 3.64 -9.62
C PHE A 120 11.59 4.53 -9.83
N GLY A 121 11.69 5.80 -9.45
CA GLY A 121 10.61 6.79 -9.60
C GLY A 121 9.48 6.60 -8.58
N SER A 122 8.26 6.79 -9.06
CA SER A 122 7.02 6.67 -8.27
C SER A 122 6.42 5.29 -8.40
N GLY A 123 6.11 4.66 -7.28
CA GLY A 123 5.55 3.32 -7.27
C GLY A 123 5.35 2.75 -5.87
N ARG A 124 5.12 1.45 -5.80
CA ARG A 124 4.94 0.71 -4.55
C ARG A 124 5.65 -0.62 -4.59
N THR A 125 6.20 -1.01 -3.45
CA THR A 125 6.74 -2.36 -3.25
C THR A 125 5.75 -3.14 -2.41
N TRP A 126 5.39 -4.32 -2.89
CA TRP A 126 4.32 -5.14 -2.33
C TRP A 126 4.86 -6.47 -1.83
N LEU A 127 4.32 -6.93 -0.70
CA LEU A 127 4.23 -8.34 -0.37
C LEU A 127 2.89 -8.84 -0.90
N VAL A 128 2.91 -9.90 -1.69
CA VAL A 128 1.70 -10.48 -2.29
C VAL A 128 1.62 -11.98 -2.04
N LYS A 129 0.40 -12.51 -2.10
CA LYS A 129 0.11 -13.95 -2.12
C LYS A 129 -0.32 -14.32 -3.54
N ASN A 130 0.34 -15.32 -4.10
CA ASN A 130 0.02 -15.90 -5.38
C ASN A 130 -1.19 -16.84 -5.28
N THR A 131 -1.77 -17.21 -6.41
CA THR A 131 -2.91 -18.14 -6.48
C THR A 131 -2.60 -19.53 -5.94
N ASP A 132 -1.33 -19.96 -5.97
CA ASP A 132 -0.84 -21.22 -5.39
C ASP A 132 -0.58 -21.14 -3.87
N GLY A 133 -0.84 -19.97 -3.25
CA GLY A 133 -0.63 -19.72 -1.82
C GLY A 133 0.78 -19.28 -1.43
N THR A 134 1.74 -19.29 -2.35
CA THR A 134 3.09 -18.77 -2.09
C THR A 134 3.10 -17.26 -1.97
N ILE A 135 4.14 -16.72 -1.32
CA ILE A 135 4.32 -15.26 -1.19
C ILE A 135 5.51 -14.78 -2.00
N GLU A 136 5.39 -13.57 -2.53
CA GLU A 136 6.50 -12.92 -3.24
C GLU A 136 6.56 -11.41 -2.98
N ILE A 137 7.68 -10.81 -3.31
CA ILE A 137 7.89 -9.36 -3.31
C ILE A 137 7.85 -8.88 -4.76
N MET A 138 7.00 -7.90 -5.06
CA MET A 138 6.92 -7.30 -6.39
C MET A 138 6.91 -5.77 -6.33
N ASN A 139 7.41 -5.13 -7.37
CA ASN A 139 7.34 -3.69 -7.57
C ASN A 139 6.28 -3.34 -8.61
N THR A 140 5.59 -2.23 -8.38
CA THR A 140 4.74 -1.61 -9.38
C THR A 140 5.11 -0.15 -9.55
N SER A 141 4.94 0.36 -10.78
CA SER A 141 5.15 1.77 -11.11
C SER A 141 3.82 2.51 -11.17
N ASN A 142 3.82 3.78 -10.79
CA ASN A 142 2.67 4.68 -10.89
C ASN A 142 1.41 4.11 -10.19
N ALA A 143 0.30 3.99 -10.92
CA ALA A 143 -0.98 3.51 -10.39
C ALA A 143 -1.11 1.98 -10.36
N TRP A 144 -0.21 1.24 -11.02
CA TRP A 144 -0.32 -0.21 -11.09
C TRP A 144 -0.39 -0.85 -9.70
N CYS A 145 -1.11 -1.96 -9.61
CA CYS A 145 -1.33 -2.70 -8.37
C CYS A 145 -1.39 -4.22 -8.63
N PRO A 146 -1.21 -5.05 -7.60
CA PRO A 146 -1.18 -6.51 -7.74
C PRO A 146 -2.44 -7.13 -8.35
N LEU A 147 -3.61 -6.49 -8.22
CA LEU A 147 -4.87 -6.99 -8.80
C LEU A 147 -4.82 -7.17 -10.32
N THR A 148 -4.05 -6.34 -11.03
CA THR A 148 -3.87 -6.44 -12.47
C THR A 148 -3.07 -7.67 -12.90
N SER A 149 -2.49 -8.38 -11.93
CA SER A 149 -1.70 -9.62 -12.12
C SER A 149 -2.30 -10.80 -11.33
N GLU A 150 -3.58 -10.71 -10.95
CA GLU A 150 -4.30 -11.73 -10.17
C GLU A 150 -3.62 -12.11 -8.85
N LYS A 151 -2.84 -11.17 -8.28
CA LYS A 151 -2.13 -11.37 -7.01
C LYS A 151 -2.84 -10.65 -5.89
N LYS A 152 -2.91 -11.31 -4.74
CA LYS A 152 -3.51 -10.75 -3.54
C LYS A 152 -2.47 -9.93 -2.75
N PRO A 153 -2.66 -8.61 -2.59
CA PRO A 153 -1.76 -7.80 -1.78
C PRO A 153 -1.94 -8.12 -0.29
N LEU A 154 -0.81 -8.22 0.42
CA LEU A 154 -0.76 -8.44 1.87
C LEU A 154 -0.22 -7.21 2.60
N PHE A 155 0.80 -6.55 2.04
CA PHE A 155 1.42 -5.35 2.57
C PHE A 155 2.05 -4.53 1.45
N THR A 156 2.18 -3.21 1.65
CA THR A 156 2.87 -2.34 0.70
C THR A 156 3.68 -1.25 1.39
N ILE A 157 4.81 -0.90 0.76
CA ILE A 157 5.58 0.31 1.05
C ILE A 157 5.35 1.27 -0.11
N ASP A 158 4.78 2.44 0.17
CA ASP A 158 4.60 3.50 -0.81
C ASP A 158 5.92 4.26 -0.97
N VAL A 159 6.53 4.23 -2.17
CA VAL A 159 7.77 4.94 -2.48
C VAL A 159 7.57 6.15 -3.37
N TRP A 160 6.32 6.58 -3.58
CA TRP A 160 6.04 7.91 -4.08
C TRP A 160 6.60 8.96 -3.12
N GLU A 161 7.21 10.02 -3.63
CA GLU A 161 7.81 11.07 -2.78
C GLU A 161 6.78 11.72 -1.82
N HIS A 162 5.52 11.87 -2.25
CA HIS A 162 4.47 12.41 -1.41
C HIS A 162 4.22 11.61 -0.11
N ALA A 163 4.63 10.34 -0.07
CA ALA A 163 4.46 9.50 1.11
C ALA A 163 5.48 9.77 2.23
N TYR A 164 6.61 10.44 1.91
CA TYR A 164 7.71 10.58 2.87
C TYR A 164 8.52 11.88 2.76
N TYR A 165 8.40 12.64 1.67
CA TYR A 165 9.34 13.73 1.35
C TYR A 165 9.31 14.89 2.35
N LEU A 166 8.17 15.21 2.94
CA LEU A 166 8.08 16.28 3.94
C LEU A 166 9.00 16.04 5.13
N LYS A 167 9.06 14.81 5.62
CA LYS A 167 9.89 14.43 6.76
C LYS A 167 11.30 14.01 6.37
N TYR A 168 11.43 13.19 5.34
CA TYR A 168 12.69 12.53 5.00
C TYR A 168 13.44 13.19 3.83
N GLN A 169 12.80 14.09 3.07
CA GLN A 169 13.36 14.65 1.85
C GLN A 169 13.86 13.53 0.91
N ASN A 170 15.10 13.64 0.45
CA ASN A 170 15.75 12.64 -0.41
C ASN A 170 16.23 11.38 0.33
N ARG A 171 16.03 11.30 1.65
CA ARG A 171 16.49 10.16 2.46
C ARG A 171 15.49 9.01 2.46
N ARG A 172 15.10 8.53 1.26
CA ARG A 172 14.18 7.38 1.10
C ARG A 172 14.61 6.17 1.91
N VAL A 173 15.91 5.94 2.03
CA VAL A 173 16.50 4.84 2.81
C VAL A 173 16.04 4.88 4.27
N GLU A 174 16.02 6.07 4.90
CA GLU A 174 15.57 6.21 6.29
C GLU A 174 14.08 5.90 6.43
N TYR A 175 13.26 6.42 5.52
CA TYR A 175 11.82 6.13 5.50
C TYR A 175 11.54 4.64 5.37
N VAL A 176 12.15 3.98 4.37
CA VAL A 176 11.94 2.56 4.08
C VAL A 176 12.40 1.66 5.25
N ASN A 177 13.44 2.08 5.99
CA ASN A 177 13.86 1.36 7.19
C ASN A 177 12.94 1.61 8.39
N ASN A 178 12.39 2.80 8.53
CA ASN A 178 11.58 3.17 9.69
C ASN A 178 10.12 2.69 9.60
N ILE A 179 9.55 2.60 8.38
CA ILE A 179 8.13 2.26 8.18
C ILE A 179 7.74 0.89 8.78
N TRP A 180 8.70 -0.01 8.97
CA TRP A 180 8.48 -1.34 9.56
C TRP A 180 7.90 -1.29 10.96
N LYS A 181 8.18 -0.24 11.72
CA LYS A 181 7.58 -0.02 13.04
C LYS A 181 6.07 0.22 12.97
N CYS A 182 5.59 0.73 11.86
CA CYS A 182 4.18 1.06 11.63
C CYS A 182 3.38 -0.06 10.94
N VAL A 183 4.00 -1.17 10.51
CA VAL A 183 3.27 -2.23 9.81
C VAL A 183 2.20 -2.85 10.71
N ASN A 184 0.95 -2.86 10.26
CA ASN A 184 -0.14 -3.55 10.95
C ASN A 184 -0.04 -5.06 10.70
N ARG A 185 0.63 -5.78 11.61
CA ARG A 185 0.89 -7.22 11.50
C ARG A 185 -0.38 -8.06 11.54
N ASP A 186 -1.36 -7.63 12.34
CA ASP A 186 -2.65 -8.30 12.45
C ASP A 186 -3.37 -8.26 11.10
N LYS A 187 -3.36 -7.08 10.42
CA LYS A 187 -3.97 -6.93 9.09
C LYS A 187 -3.25 -7.74 8.02
N VAL A 188 -1.92 -7.76 8.02
CA VAL A 188 -1.14 -8.59 7.09
C VAL A 188 -1.48 -10.07 7.27
N ASN A 189 -1.57 -10.52 8.51
CA ASN A 189 -1.88 -11.91 8.84
C ASN A 189 -3.35 -12.29 8.50
N GLU A 190 -4.30 -11.41 8.77
CA GLU A 190 -5.71 -11.55 8.34
C GLU A 190 -5.80 -11.75 6.83
N LEU A 191 -5.16 -10.85 6.04
CA LEU A 191 -5.16 -10.93 4.59
C LEU A 191 -4.51 -12.20 4.06
N PHE A 192 -3.46 -12.69 4.73
CA PHE A 192 -2.81 -13.94 4.36
C PHE A 192 -3.71 -15.16 4.59
N GLY A 193 -4.49 -15.17 5.68
CA GLY A 193 -5.40 -16.27 6.04
C GLY A 193 -6.66 -16.38 5.18
N GLN A 194 -7.06 -15.28 4.54
CA GLN A 194 -8.17 -15.26 3.57
C GLN A 194 -7.74 -15.87 2.24
#